data_970af3f332a75c5bdf1a750dc741029c
#
_entry.id   970af3f332a75c5bdf1a750dc741029c
#
_cell.length_a   1.000
_cell.length_b   1.000
_cell.length_c   1.000
_cell.angle_alpha   90.00
_cell.angle_beta   90.00
_cell.angle_gamma   90.00
#
_symmetry.space_group_name_H-M   'P 1'
#
loop_
_entity.id
_entity.type
_entity.pdbx_description
1 polymer ?
#
loop_
_entity_poly.entity_id
_entity_poly.type
_entity_poly.pdbx_seq_one_letter_code
_entity_poly.pdbx_strand_id
1 'polypeptide(L)'
;MHWLREYGEKSRHLETAALIVVMLLTLLYYVTTSGITEVSQTQGHIVGSQYLPDILLALFRTAAAVLALFTLISICIDEEGSVTLPTFYDSKQREEVVLLGAHRLAPFTVWSFIAFGLYFTIAAASSWVHVIGGEVPDWALASASIAFAIACGTALLVTVIVTFYLIPNNAAKGYDVSKYFEWHESLMHNGNVIILGVELVLGGLDITFGMVAFPLIYGIVYLGFANAYAVFGGGIYMYDFIDPRLRGGPVIHLILLLLISGFYCVALVLNALTDWNVIAGACGVAVGTYSIVKFRKTSEFRD
;
A
#
# COMPACT_ATOMS: atom_id res chain seq x y z
N MET A 1 -9.60 -15.03 18.41
CA MET A 1 -8.66 -13.89 18.28
C MET A 1 -9.11 -12.60 18.99
N HIS A 2 -10.35 -12.50 19.47
CA HIS A 2 -10.87 -11.27 20.11
C HIS A 2 -9.98 -10.82 21.29
N TRP A 3 -9.59 -11.71 22.19
CA TRP A 3 -8.78 -11.43 23.37
C TRP A 3 -7.38 -10.84 23.08
N LEU A 4 -6.80 -11.05 21.90
CA LEU A 4 -5.52 -10.44 21.51
C LEU A 4 -5.64 -8.93 21.28
N ARG A 5 -6.83 -8.45 20.94
CA ARG A 5 -7.14 -7.04 20.65
C ARG A 5 -7.67 -6.29 21.88
N GLU A 6 -7.61 -6.90 23.05
CA GLU A 6 -7.95 -6.28 24.32
C GLU A 6 -6.69 -5.71 25.00
N TYR A 7 -6.90 -4.70 25.82
CA TYR A 7 -5.85 -4.20 26.69
C TYR A 7 -5.69 -5.14 27.89
N GLY A 8 -4.48 -5.58 28.13
CA GLY A 8 -4.15 -6.42 29.30
C GLY A 8 -3.79 -5.56 30.52
N GLU A 9 -3.64 -6.21 31.67
CA GLU A 9 -3.08 -5.59 32.88
C GLU A 9 -1.68 -5.01 32.62
N LYS A 10 -0.88 -5.75 31.84
CA LYS A 10 0.46 -5.34 31.41
C LYS A 10 0.43 -4.88 29.96
N SER A 11 0.89 -3.66 29.70
CA SER A 11 1.10 -3.16 28.34
C SER A 11 2.24 -3.91 27.64
N ARG A 12 2.06 -4.25 26.36
CA ARG A 12 3.02 -4.99 25.53
C ARG A 12 3.84 -4.08 24.61
N HIS A 13 3.82 -2.77 24.82
CA HIS A 13 4.45 -1.82 23.92
C HIS A 13 5.97 -2.03 23.78
N LEU A 14 6.67 -2.41 24.86
CA LEU A 14 8.13 -2.65 24.79
C LEU A 14 8.47 -3.89 23.98
N GLU A 15 7.73 -4.97 24.20
CA GLU A 15 7.91 -6.23 23.44
C GLU A 15 7.58 -6.02 21.96
N THR A 16 6.53 -5.23 21.67
CA THR A 16 6.16 -4.87 20.27
C THR A 16 7.24 -3.99 19.64
N ALA A 17 7.70 -2.97 20.34
CA ALA A 17 8.76 -2.09 19.86
C ALA A 17 10.07 -2.86 19.61
N ALA A 18 10.46 -3.74 20.54
CA ALA A 18 11.65 -4.57 20.38
C ALA A 18 11.56 -5.48 19.13
N LEU A 19 10.40 -6.13 18.92
CA LEU A 19 10.16 -6.95 17.72
C LEU A 19 10.33 -6.11 16.44
N ILE A 20 9.67 -4.94 16.37
CA ILE A 20 9.73 -4.05 15.22
C ILE A 20 11.16 -3.57 14.95
N VAL A 21 11.89 -3.17 15.99
CA VAL A 21 13.28 -2.71 15.86
C VAL A 21 14.19 -3.83 15.35
N VAL A 22 14.07 -5.04 15.91
CA VAL A 22 14.87 -6.20 15.48
C VAL A 22 14.57 -6.52 14.02
N MET A 23 13.31 -6.54 13.62
CA MET A 23 12.93 -6.79 12.22
C MET A 23 13.46 -5.70 11.29
N LEU A 24 13.34 -4.42 11.68
CA LEU A 24 13.88 -3.30 10.90
C LEU A 24 15.39 -3.42 10.70
N LEU A 25 16.14 -3.66 11.78
CA LEU A 25 17.60 -3.80 11.70
C LEU A 25 18.01 -5.00 10.82
N THR A 26 17.31 -6.13 10.94
CA THR A 26 17.53 -7.30 10.10
C THR A 26 17.29 -7.00 8.62
N LEU A 27 16.18 -6.33 8.30
CA LEU A 27 15.87 -5.96 6.92
C LEU A 27 16.85 -4.92 6.36
N LEU A 28 17.24 -3.93 7.16
CA LEU A 28 18.25 -2.94 6.75
C LEU A 28 19.60 -3.60 6.51
N TYR A 29 20.02 -4.51 7.38
CA TYR A 29 21.24 -5.31 7.17
C TYR A 29 21.14 -6.10 5.86
N TYR A 30 20.02 -6.79 5.63
CA TYR A 30 19.82 -7.52 4.38
C TYR A 30 19.91 -6.59 3.15
N VAL A 31 19.18 -5.48 3.15
CA VAL A 31 19.19 -4.51 2.02
C VAL A 31 20.58 -3.97 1.73
N THR A 32 21.38 -3.68 2.77
CA THR A 32 22.73 -3.12 2.60
C THR A 32 23.79 -4.14 2.20
N THR A 33 23.57 -5.44 2.41
CA THR A 33 24.57 -6.49 2.15
C THR A 33 24.23 -7.39 0.97
N SER A 34 22.97 -7.43 0.51
CA SER A 34 22.51 -8.36 -0.54
C SER A 34 22.69 -7.85 -1.97
N GLY A 35 23.05 -6.55 -2.16
CA GLY A 35 23.07 -5.94 -3.49
C GLY A 35 21.67 -5.73 -4.11
N ILE A 36 20.57 -5.94 -3.35
CA ILE A 36 19.19 -5.86 -3.86
C ILE A 36 18.81 -4.44 -4.35
N THR A 37 19.58 -3.42 -4.00
CA THR A 37 19.42 -2.04 -4.47
C THR A 37 20.16 -1.77 -5.78
N GLU A 38 20.99 -2.70 -6.24
CA GLU A 38 21.69 -2.56 -7.50
C GLU A 38 20.74 -2.79 -8.67
N VAL A 39 20.90 -2.01 -9.73
CA VAL A 39 20.08 -2.15 -10.94
C VAL A 39 20.54 -3.38 -11.70
N SER A 40 19.75 -4.46 -11.62
CA SER A 40 20.03 -5.73 -12.28
C SER A 40 19.40 -5.84 -13.68
N GLN A 41 18.52 -4.93 -14.03
CA GLN A 41 17.79 -4.91 -15.30
C GLN A 41 18.27 -3.77 -16.17
N THR A 42 18.17 -3.93 -17.49
CA THR A 42 18.49 -2.85 -18.42
C THR A 42 17.49 -1.71 -18.33
N GLN A 43 17.92 -0.48 -18.69
CA GLN A 43 17.04 0.68 -18.75
C GLN A 43 15.76 0.36 -19.54
N GLY A 44 15.90 -0.23 -20.75
CA GLY A 44 14.74 -0.55 -21.60
C GLY A 44 13.75 -1.51 -20.95
N HIS A 45 14.18 -2.40 -20.06
CA HIS A 45 13.30 -3.26 -19.28
C HIS A 45 12.51 -2.49 -18.22
N ILE A 46 13.18 -1.61 -17.47
CA ILE A 46 12.54 -0.89 -16.36
C ILE A 46 11.58 0.20 -16.88
N VAL A 47 11.95 0.90 -17.95
CA VAL A 47 11.23 2.10 -18.41
C VAL A 47 10.42 1.89 -19.70
N GLY A 48 10.66 0.80 -20.42
CA GLY A 48 10.00 0.44 -21.67
C GLY A 48 8.94 -0.67 -21.50
N SER A 49 8.39 -1.10 -22.63
CA SER A 49 7.44 -2.20 -22.74
C SER A 49 7.79 -3.08 -23.94
N GLN A 50 7.59 -4.39 -23.80
CA GLN A 50 7.65 -5.33 -24.92
C GLN A 50 6.35 -5.38 -25.74
N TYR A 51 5.27 -4.79 -25.23
CA TYR A 51 3.91 -4.93 -25.77
C TYR A 51 3.32 -3.63 -26.30
N LEU A 52 3.85 -2.49 -25.83
CA LEU A 52 3.38 -1.15 -26.22
C LEU A 52 4.54 -0.30 -26.72
N PRO A 53 4.28 0.64 -27.64
CA PRO A 53 5.21 1.73 -27.91
C PRO A 53 5.55 2.50 -26.63
N ASP A 54 6.84 2.84 -26.41
CA ASP A 54 7.33 3.49 -25.19
C ASP A 54 6.58 4.79 -24.88
N ILE A 55 6.17 5.54 -25.91
CA ILE A 55 5.37 6.75 -25.73
C ILE A 55 3.99 6.47 -25.10
N LEU A 56 3.34 5.36 -25.43
CA LEU A 56 2.06 5.00 -24.83
C LEU A 56 2.21 4.58 -23.38
N LEU A 57 3.29 3.85 -23.06
CA LEU A 57 3.62 3.51 -21.68
C LEU A 57 3.93 4.77 -20.86
N ALA A 58 4.72 5.71 -21.41
CA ALA A 58 5.02 6.98 -20.76
C ALA A 58 3.77 7.81 -20.49
N LEU A 59 2.83 7.87 -21.44
CA LEU A 59 1.52 8.54 -21.28
C LEU A 59 0.66 7.87 -20.21
N PHE A 60 0.59 6.54 -20.19
CA PHE A 60 -0.14 5.77 -19.18
C PHE A 60 0.41 6.05 -17.78
N ARG A 61 1.73 5.96 -17.60
CA ARG A 61 2.41 6.25 -16.33
C ARG A 61 2.20 7.70 -15.88
N THR A 62 2.24 8.66 -16.83
CA THR A 62 1.95 10.08 -16.55
C THR A 62 0.51 10.27 -16.08
N ALA A 63 -0.46 9.65 -16.75
CA ALA A 63 -1.86 9.73 -16.35
C ALA A 63 -2.08 9.16 -14.95
N ALA A 64 -1.45 8.03 -14.61
CA ALA A 64 -1.51 7.43 -13.28
C ALA A 64 -0.86 8.33 -12.20
N ALA A 65 0.29 8.94 -12.51
CA ALA A 65 0.97 9.89 -11.60
C ALA A 65 0.13 11.14 -11.34
N VAL A 66 -0.43 11.75 -12.40
CA VAL A 66 -1.32 12.93 -12.29
C VAL A 66 -2.57 12.58 -11.49
N LEU A 67 -3.18 11.43 -11.75
CA LEU A 67 -4.36 10.96 -11.01
C LEU A 67 -4.03 10.78 -9.52
N ALA A 68 -2.87 10.20 -9.18
CA ALA A 68 -2.44 10.04 -7.80
C ALA A 68 -2.24 11.39 -7.10
N LEU A 69 -1.52 12.30 -7.73
CA LEU A 69 -1.26 13.63 -7.18
C LEU A 69 -2.56 14.43 -6.99
N PHE A 70 -3.44 14.42 -8.01
CA PHE A 70 -4.75 15.07 -7.95
C PHE A 70 -5.58 14.53 -6.77
N THR A 71 -5.62 13.21 -6.60
CA THR A 71 -6.37 12.59 -5.50
C THR A 71 -5.81 12.98 -4.14
N LEU A 72 -4.49 12.91 -3.95
CA LEU A 72 -3.83 13.29 -2.68
C LEU A 72 -4.06 14.78 -2.35
N ILE A 73 -4.00 15.65 -3.33
CA ILE A 73 -4.31 17.07 -3.14
C ILE A 73 -5.80 17.23 -2.79
N SER A 74 -6.70 16.61 -3.56
CA SER A 74 -8.14 16.73 -3.37
C SER A 74 -8.58 16.32 -1.97
N ILE A 75 -8.06 15.20 -1.43
CA ILE A 75 -8.40 14.79 -0.06
C ILE A 75 -7.86 15.74 1.00
N CYS A 76 -6.75 16.43 0.76
CA CYS A 76 -6.18 17.38 1.71
C CYS A 76 -6.91 18.74 1.71
N ILE A 77 -7.48 19.17 0.60
CA ILE A 77 -8.17 20.46 0.49
C ILE A 77 -9.69 20.37 0.67
N ASP A 78 -10.22 19.16 0.71
CA ASP A 78 -11.65 18.90 0.94
C ASP A 78 -12.08 19.33 2.35
N GLU A 79 -13.02 20.28 2.41
CA GLU A 79 -13.51 20.90 3.64
C GLU A 79 -14.48 20.01 4.43
N GLU A 80 -15.13 19.04 3.75
CA GLU A 80 -16.04 18.09 4.43
C GLU A 80 -15.27 17.06 5.26
N GLY A 81 -14.03 16.75 4.85
CA GLY A 81 -13.18 15.80 5.53
C GLY A 81 -13.60 14.35 5.34
N SER A 82 -13.03 13.45 6.12
CA SER A 82 -13.38 12.03 6.12
C SER A 82 -13.74 11.57 7.52
N VAL A 83 -14.96 11.04 7.70
CA VAL A 83 -15.37 10.43 8.95
C VAL A 83 -14.64 9.11 9.13
N THR A 84 -13.98 8.91 10.24
CA THR A 84 -13.28 7.68 10.60
C THR A 84 -13.59 7.26 12.02
N LEU A 85 -13.29 6.00 12.36
CA LEU A 85 -13.54 5.44 13.69
C LEU A 85 -12.22 4.95 14.32
N PRO A 86 -11.34 5.88 14.72
CA PRO A 86 -10.04 5.54 15.30
C PRO A 86 -10.18 5.11 16.77
N THR A 87 -9.08 4.61 17.33
CA THR A 87 -8.94 4.38 18.77
C THR A 87 -8.16 5.53 19.40
N PHE A 88 -8.75 6.22 20.36
CA PHE A 88 -8.07 7.29 21.09
C PHE A 88 -6.94 6.74 21.95
N TYR A 89 -5.80 7.43 21.95
CA TYR A 89 -4.61 6.99 22.69
C TYR A 89 -4.85 6.95 24.20
N ASP A 90 -5.46 8.00 24.77
CA ASP A 90 -5.66 8.12 26.21
C ASP A 90 -6.82 7.28 26.73
N SER A 91 -8.02 7.45 26.15
CA SER A 91 -9.23 6.75 26.59
C SER A 91 -9.26 5.27 26.17
N LYS A 92 -8.50 4.88 25.14
CA LYS A 92 -8.55 3.56 24.51
C LYS A 92 -9.92 3.20 23.93
N GLN A 93 -10.78 4.19 23.77
CA GLN A 93 -12.12 4.03 23.22
C GLN A 93 -12.13 4.38 21.72
N ARG A 94 -13.12 3.87 21.01
CA ARG A 94 -13.35 4.17 19.61
C ARG A 94 -14.50 5.15 19.51
N GLU A 95 -14.25 6.28 18.87
CA GLU A 95 -15.24 7.33 18.64
C GLU A 95 -15.07 7.85 17.20
N GLU A 96 -16.15 8.35 16.62
CA GLU A 96 -16.10 8.96 15.29
C GLU A 96 -15.35 10.30 15.34
N VAL A 97 -14.46 10.47 14.38
CA VAL A 97 -13.67 11.70 14.19
C VAL A 97 -13.70 12.08 12.72
N VAL A 98 -13.83 13.37 12.44
CA VAL A 98 -13.65 13.92 11.08
C VAL A 98 -12.18 14.30 10.92
N LEU A 99 -11.51 13.64 9.98
CA LEU A 99 -10.14 14.00 9.59
C LEU A 99 -10.18 15.11 8.54
N LEU A 100 -9.44 16.18 8.75
CA LEU A 100 -9.33 17.34 7.87
C LEU A 100 -7.88 17.59 7.46
N GLY A 101 -7.68 18.11 6.27
CA GLY A 101 -6.38 18.54 5.78
C GLY A 101 -5.32 17.43 5.83
N ALA A 102 -4.14 17.73 6.34
CA ALA A 102 -3.03 16.78 6.43
C ALA A 102 -3.29 15.56 7.34
N HIS A 103 -4.25 15.64 8.27
CA HIS A 103 -4.62 14.48 9.09
C HIS A 103 -5.22 13.33 8.25
N ARG A 104 -5.77 13.63 7.06
CA ARG A 104 -6.24 12.62 6.11
C ARG A 104 -5.10 11.78 5.50
N LEU A 105 -3.85 12.19 5.67
CA LEU A 105 -2.68 11.40 5.26
C LEU A 105 -2.25 10.34 6.29
N ALA A 106 -2.90 10.28 7.46
CA ALA A 106 -2.52 9.36 8.53
C ALA A 106 -2.89 7.87 8.27
N PRO A 107 -3.99 7.50 7.56
CA PRO A 107 -4.31 6.10 7.29
C PRO A 107 -3.29 5.39 6.41
N PHE A 108 -3.08 4.08 6.64
CA PHE A 108 -2.18 3.25 5.82
C PHE A 108 -2.63 3.15 4.35
N THR A 109 -3.93 3.25 4.09
CA THR A 109 -4.48 3.34 2.73
C THR A 109 -3.83 4.47 1.94
N VAL A 110 -3.74 5.65 2.55
CA VAL A 110 -3.14 6.82 1.91
C VAL A 110 -1.63 6.64 1.75
N TRP A 111 -0.94 6.02 2.70
CA TRP A 111 0.48 5.66 2.56
C TRP A 111 0.70 4.71 1.39
N SER A 112 -0.13 3.67 1.26
CA SER A 112 -0.08 2.77 0.09
C SER A 112 -0.29 3.53 -1.22
N PHE A 113 -1.22 4.49 -1.23
CA PHE A 113 -1.49 5.31 -2.41
C PHE A 113 -0.39 6.35 -2.69
N ILE A 114 0.31 6.83 -1.67
CA ILE A 114 1.54 7.63 -1.82
C ILE A 114 2.63 6.78 -2.49
N ALA A 115 2.83 5.53 -2.07
CA ALA A 115 3.80 4.63 -2.72
C ALA A 115 3.46 4.37 -4.19
N PHE A 116 2.16 4.18 -4.51
CA PHE A 116 1.65 4.11 -5.87
C PHE A 116 1.99 5.38 -6.67
N GLY A 117 1.69 6.55 -6.14
CA GLY A 117 1.95 7.84 -6.79
C GLY A 117 3.45 8.10 -7.00
N LEU A 118 4.29 7.77 -6.02
CA LEU A 118 5.75 7.86 -6.13
C LEU A 118 6.28 6.95 -7.24
N TYR A 119 5.83 5.70 -7.29
CA TYR A 119 6.21 4.79 -8.37
C TYR A 119 5.89 5.39 -9.73
N PHE A 120 4.63 5.76 -9.98
CA PHE A 120 4.23 6.26 -11.30
C PHE A 120 4.89 7.59 -11.66
N THR A 121 5.20 8.43 -10.68
CA THR A 121 5.94 9.70 -10.91
C THR A 121 7.38 9.42 -11.39
N ILE A 122 8.10 8.53 -10.70
CA ILE A 122 9.47 8.17 -11.06
C ILE A 122 9.46 7.41 -12.40
N ALA A 123 8.58 6.45 -12.57
CA ALA A 123 8.47 5.66 -13.78
C ALA A 123 8.07 6.51 -15.01
N ALA A 124 7.14 7.45 -14.86
CA ALA A 124 6.77 8.38 -15.93
C ALA A 124 7.96 9.25 -16.34
N ALA A 125 8.62 9.91 -15.38
CA ALA A 125 9.78 10.75 -15.66
C ALA A 125 10.89 9.95 -16.38
N SER A 126 11.19 8.75 -15.89
CA SER A 126 12.19 7.85 -16.48
C SER A 126 11.78 7.39 -17.89
N SER A 127 10.51 7.06 -18.12
CA SER A 127 10.00 6.69 -19.45
C SER A 127 10.08 7.84 -20.45
N TRP A 128 9.81 9.08 -20.05
CA TRP A 128 9.98 10.23 -20.94
C TRP A 128 11.44 10.49 -21.29
N VAL A 129 12.38 10.34 -20.34
CA VAL A 129 13.82 10.42 -20.63
C VAL A 129 14.20 9.36 -21.67
N HIS A 130 13.70 8.13 -21.54
CA HIS A 130 13.94 7.05 -22.50
C HIS A 130 13.36 7.35 -23.90
N VAL A 131 12.10 7.84 -23.96
CA VAL A 131 11.41 8.19 -25.22
C VAL A 131 12.18 9.22 -26.04
N ILE A 132 12.85 10.18 -25.39
CA ILE A 132 13.66 11.20 -26.09
C ILE A 132 15.12 10.73 -26.33
N GLY A 133 15.43 9.46 -26.07
CA GLY A 133 16.75 8.86 -26.28
C GLY A 133 17.78 9.21 -25.22
N GLY A 134 17.36 9.65 -24.04
CA GLY A 134 18.24 9.97 -22.92
C GLY A 134 18.60 8.75 -22.07
N GLU A 135 19.64 8.91 -21.25
CA GLU A 135 20.05 7.93 -20.24
C GLU A 135 19.40 8.26 -18.90
N VAL A 136 18.74 7.26 -18.30
CA VAL A 136 18.12 7.37 -16.98
C VAL A 136 19.18 6.98 -15.94
N PRO A 137 19.45 7.82 -14.93
CA PRO A 137 20.44 7.50 -13.91
C PRO A 137 20.05 6.26 -13.10
N ASP A 138 21.01 5.43 -12.70
CA ASP A 138 20.80 4.18 -11.97
C ASP A 138 19.98 4.37 -10.68
N TRP A 139 20.19 5.47 -9.97
CA TRP A 139 19.40 5.77 -8.77
C TRP A 139 17.90 5.92 -9.07
N ALA A 140 17.52 6.45 -10.23
CA ALA A 140 16.11 6.59 -10.62
C ALA A 140 15.52 5.23 -11.03
N LEU A 141 16.29 4.39 -11.74
CA LEU A 141 15.91 3.03 -12.08
C LEU A 141 15.71 2.17 -10.82
N ALA A 142 16.68 2.23 -9.89
CA ALA A 142 16.58 1.55 -8.60
C ALA A 142 15.37 2.03 -7.79
N SER A 143 15.14 3.35 -7.73
CA SER A 143 14.00 3.93 -7.01
C SER A 143 12.67 3.52 -7.62
N ALA A 144 12.56 3.42 -8.96
CA ALA A 144 11.35 2.92 -9.62
C ALA A 144 11.06 1.47 -9.22
N SER A 145 12.08 0.61 -9.25
CA SER A 145 11.96 -0.81 -8.88
C SER A 145 11.54 -0.98 -7.42
N ILE A 146 12.17 -0.22 -6.51
CA ILE A 146 11.83 -0.23 -5.07
C ILE A 146 10.40 0.26 -4.85
N ALA A 147 10.02 1.40 -5.45
CA ALA A 147 8.68 1.97 -5.30
C ALA A 147 7.60 1.04 -5.88
N PHE A 148 7.88 0.34 -6.99
CA PHE A 148 6.98 -0.66 -7.56
C PHE A 148 6.74 -1.83 -6.61
N ALA A 149 7.82 -2.38 -6.03
CA ALA A 149 7.72 -3.47 -5.06
C ALA A 149 6.87 -3.06 -3.85
N ILE A 150 7.07 -1.85 -3.30
CA ILE A 150 6.27 -1.30 -2.20
C ILE A 150 4.81 -1.15 -2.62
N ALA A 151 4.55 -0.51 -3.77
CA ALA A 151 3.20 -0.27 -4.25
C ALA A 151 2.43 -1.57 -4.47
N CYS A 152 3.02 -2.59 -5.12
CA CYS A 152 2.38 -3.88 -5.35
C CYS A 152 1.98 -4.59 -4.04
N GLY A 153 2.90 -4.70 -3.08
CA GLY A 153 2.65 -5.38 -1.82
C GLY A 153 1.60 -4.67 -0.96
N THR A 154 1.65 -3.33 -0.91
CA THR A 154 0.74 -2.54 -0.08
C THR A 154 -0.63 -2.34 -0.71
N ALA A 155 -0.74 -2.17 -2.05
CA ALA A 155 -2.03 -2.01 -2.72
C ALA A 155 -2.92 -3.26 -2.60
N LEU A 156 -2.36 -4.45 -2.85
CA LEU A 156 -3.07 -5.71 -2.68
C LEU A 156 -3.55 -5.89 -1.23
N LEU A 157 -2.69 -5.63 -0.25
CA LEU A 157 -3.06 -5.67 1.17
C LEU A 157 -4.24 -4.75 1.46
N VAL A 158 -4.14 -3.48 1.05
CA VAL A 158 -5.17 -2.46 1.32
C VAL A 158 -6.50 -2.87 0.72
N THR A 159 -6.52 -3.25 -0.57
CA THR A 159 -7.75 -3.67 -1.26
C THR A 159 -8.43 -4.84 -0.54
N VAL A 160 -7.68 -5.88 -0.18
CA VAL A 160 -8.23 -7.06 0.50
C VAL A 160 -8.70 -6.74 1.92
N ILE A 161 -7.92 -6.00 2.70
CA ILE A 161 -8.30 -5.63 4.07
C ILE A 161 -9.53 -4.73 4.07
N VAL A 162 -9.63 -3.77 3.17
CA VAL A 162 -10.82 -2.91 3.09
C VAL A 162 -12.05 -3.71 2.67
N THR A 163 -11.94 -4.49 1.59
CA THR A 163 -13.07 -5.24 1.02
C THR A 163 -13.59 -6.34 1.94
N PHE A 164 -12.70 -7.12 2.57
CA PHE A 164 -13.08 -8.34 3.31
C PHE A 164 -13.03 -8.20 4.82
N TYR A 165 -12.45 -7.13 5.34
CA TYR A 165 -12.38 -6.92 6.78
C TYR A 165 -13.01 -5.60 7.23
N LEU A 166 -12.58 -4.43 6.72
CA LEU A 166 -13.06 -3.14 7.26
C LEU A 166 -14.52 -2.89 6.93
N ILE A 167 -14.93 -3.03 5.67
CA ILE A 167 -16.32 -2.83 5.25
C ILE A 167 -17.26 -3.78 5.98
N PRO A 168 -17.07 -5.12 5.98
CA PRO A 168 -17.95 -6.03 6.69
C PRO A 168 -17.99 -5.82 8.20
N ASN A 169 -16.83 -5.56 8.82
CA ASN A 169 -16.74 -5.36 10.26
C ASN A 169 -17.44 -4.06 10.73
N ASN A 170 -17.34 -2.99 9.93
CA ASN A 170 -18.02 -1.74 10.24
C ASN A 170 -19.52 -1.84 9.99
N ALA A 171 -19.95 -2.44 8.89
CA ALA A 171 -21.36 -2.71 8.61
C ALA A 171 -22.01 -3.58 9.71
N ALA A 172 -21.36 -4.64 10.15
CA ALA A 172 -21.84 -5.51 11.23
C ALA A 172 -22.01 -4.80 12.58
N LYS A 173 -21.33 -3.65 12.77
CA LYS A 173 -21.45 -2.79 13.96
C LYS A 173 -22.45 -1.64 13.78
N GLY A 174 -23.13 -1.57 12.63
CA GLY A 174 -24.11 -0.52 12.31
C GLY A 174 -23.49 0.82 11.90
N TYR A 175 -22.20 0.87 11.56
CA TYR A 175 -21.58 2.09 11.04
C TYR A 175 -21.86 2.28 9.55
N ASP A 176 -21.97 3.55 9.13
CA ASP A 176 -22.11 3.85 7.72
C ASP A 176 -20.81 3.49 6.95
N VAL A 177 -20.99 2.67 5.93
CA VAL A 177 -19.90 2.22 5.04
C VAL A 177 -19.92 2.91 3.67
N SER A 178 -20.86 3.84 3.44
CA SER A 178 -21.00 4.55 2.15
C SER A 178 -19.73 5.29 1.75
N LYS A 179 -19.01 5.84 2.73
CA LYS A 179 -17.73 6.54 2.53
C LYS A 179 -16.66 5.72 1.79
N TYR A 180 -16.63 4.39 1.98
CA TYR A 180 -15.67 3.53 1.27
C TYR A 180 -15.91 3.45 -0.23
N PHE A 181 -17.06 3.96 -0.71
CA PHE A 181 -17.46 3.96 -2.12
C PHE A 181 -17.42 5.36 -2.75
N GLU A 182 -16.96 6.38 -2.04
CA GLU A 182 -16.62 7.67 -2.60
C GLU A 182 -15.52 7.54 -3.65
N TRP A 183 -15.46 8.46 -4.62
CA TRP A 183 -14.57 8.32 -5.78
C TRP A 183 -13.09 8.19 -5.38
N HIS A 184 -12.62 9.00 -4.44
CA HIS A 184 -11.22 8.96 -3.97
C HIS A 184 -10.92 7.70 -3.16
N GLU A 185 -11.83 7.25 -2.30
CA GLU A 185 -11.70 6.00 -1.55
C GLU A 185 -11.72 4.79 -2.51
N SER A 186 -12.66 4.77 -3.48
CA SER A 186 -12.72 3.74 -4.51
C SER A 186 -11.45 3.68 -5.35
N LEU A 187 -10.83 4.83 -5.63
CA LEU A 187 -9.57 4.88 -6.34
C LEU A 187 -8.41 4.33 -5.49
N MET A 188 -8.32 4.77 -4.22
CA MET A 188 -7.26 4.34 -3.30
C MET A 188 -7.38 2.87 -2.88
N HIS A 189 -8.60 2.31 -2.84
CA HIS A 189 -8.83 0.92 -2.42
C HIS A 189 -8.89 -0.08 -3.58
N ASN A 190 -9.35 0.34 -4.76
CA ASN A 190 -9.62 -0.56 -5.88
C ASN A 190 -8.89 -0.13 -7.16
N GLY A 191 -8.90 1.17 -7.50
CA GLY A 191 -8.28 1.68 -8.71
C GLY A 191 -6.77 1.49 -8.72
N ASN A 192 -6.11 1.64 -7.58
CA ASN A 192 -4.66 1.43 -7.43
C ASN A 192 -4.22 0.04 -7.85
N VAL A 193 -4.90 -1.01 -7.39
CA VAL A 193 -4.52 -2.40 -7.72
C VAL A 193 -4.81 -2.74 -9.18
N ILE A 194 -5.85 -2.13 -9.79
CA ILE A 194 -6.14 -2.31 -11.22
C ILE A 194 -5.04 -1.67 -12.06
N ILE A 195 -4.68 -0.41 -11.76
CA ILE A 195 -3.66 0.33 -12.51
C ILE A 195 -2.27 -0.33 -12.36
N LEU A 196 -1.92 -0.77 -11.13
CA LEU A 196 -0.69 -1.55 -10.90
C LEU A 196 -0.71 -2.91 -11.62
N GLY A 197 -1.87 -3.56 -11.69
CA GLY A 197 -2.03 -4.80 -12.44
C GLY A 197 -1.83 -4.60 -13.94
N VAL A 198 -2.33 -3.49 -14.50
CA VAL A 198 -2.06 -3.12 -15.91
C VAL A 198 -0.57 -2.85 -16.10
N GLU A 199 0.07 -2.12 -15.20
CA GLU A 199 1.51 -1.86 -15.23
C GLU A 199 2.32 -3.16 -15.17
N LEU A 200 1.97 -4.09 -14.30
CA LEU A 200 2.65 -5.37 -14.15
C LEU A 200 2.59 -6.22 -15.42
N VAL A 201 1.49 -6.10 -16.21
CA VAL A 201 1.33 -6.83 -17.47
C VAL A 201 2.01 -6.14 -18.65
N LEU A 202 1.97 -4.80 -18.69
CA LEU A 202 2.42 -4.02 -19.85
C LEU A 202 3.80 -3.42 -19.68
N GLY A 203 4.23 -3.13 -18.46
CA GLY A 203 5.60 -2.69 -18.14
C GLY A 203 6.59 -3.85 -18.26
N GLY A 204 7.86 -3.53 -18.37
CA GLY A 204 8.92 -4.53 -18.42
C GLY A 204 9.63 -4.75 -17.09
N LEU A 205 9.20 -4.09 -16.02
CA LEU A 205 9.88 -4.13 -14.73
C LEU A 205 9.56 -5.41 -13.98
N ASP A 206 10.58 -6.23 -13.73
CA ASP A 206 10.48 -7.48 -12.97
C ASP A 206 10.71 -7.24 -11.49
N ILE A 207 9.95 -7.98 -10.69
CA ILE A 207 10.13 -8.03 -9.25
C ILE A 207 10.72 -9.36 -8.80
N THR A 208 11.56 -9.34 -7.77
CA THR A 208 12.22 -10.53 -7.23
C THR A 208 11.83 -10.80 -5.80
N PHE A 209 12.00 -12.04 -5.33
CA PHE A 209 11.63 -12.40 -3.95
C PHE A 209 12.35 -11.55 -2.91
N GLY A 210 13.64 -11.21 -3.14
CA GLY A 210 14.40 -10.38 -2.20
C GLY A 210 13.83 -8.99 -1.98
N MET A 211 13.14 -8.44 -2.98
CA MET A 211 12.53 -7.10 -2.89
C MET A 211 11.35 -7.03 -1.91
N VAL A 212 10.89 -8.16 -1.34
CA VAL A 212 9.91 -8.18 -0.23
C VAL A 212 10.38 -7.36 0.97
N ALA A 213 11.68 -7.15 1.13
CA ALA A 213 12.25 -6.32 2.17
C ALA A 213 11.72 -4.88 2.14
N PHE A 214 11.47 -4.32 0.95
CA PHE A 214 11.04 -2.92 0.82
C PHE A 214 9.61 -2.68 1.30
N PRO A 215 8.58 -3.42 0.90
CA PRO A 215 7.24 -3.26 1.48
C PRO A 215 7.19 -3.59 2.98
N LEU A 216 8.05 -4.50 3.48
CA LEU A 216 8.18 -4.75 4.92
C LEU A 216 8.75 -3.54 5.66
N ILE A 217 9.85 -2.95 5.17
CA ILE A 217 10.43 -1.74 5.75
C ILE A 217 9.40 -0.61 5.72
N TYR A 218 8.67 -0.45 4.61
CA TYR A 218 7.63 0.56 4.47
C TYR A 218 6.51 0.37 5.50
N GLY A 219 6.04 -0.86 5.70
CA GLY A 219 5.08 -1.22 6.74
C GLY A 219 5.58 -0.92 8.15
N ILE A 220 6.86 -1.23 8.44
CA ILE A 220 7.49 -0.93 9.73
C ILE A 220 7.60 0.58 9.96
N VAL A 221 7.99 1.35 8.94
CA VAL A 221 8.04 2.82 9.00
C VAL A 221 6.64 3.39 9.28
N TYR A 222 5.61 2.85 8.63
CA TYR A 222 4.24 3.23 8.93
C TYR A 222 3.83 2.92 10.39
N LEU A 223 4.18 1.76 10.92
CA LEU A 223 3.89 1.42 12.33
C LEU A 223 4.59 2.40 13.30
N GLY A 224 5.82 2.78 12.99
CA GLY A 224 6.55 3.83 13.72
C GLY A 224 5.83 5.18 13.64
N PHE A 225 5.43 5.59 12.43
CA PHE A 225 4.65 6.80 12.21
C PHE A 225 3.31 6.77 12.97
N ALA A 226 2.54 5.69 12.86
CA ALA A 226 1.24 5.57 13.52
C ALA A 226 1.35 5.69 15.05
N ASN A 227 2.42 5.13 15.63
CA ASN A 227 2.68 5.28 17.07
C ASN A 227 3.08 6.71 17.42
N ALA A 228 3.98 7.33 16.65
CA ALA A 228 4.37 8.74 16.86
C ALA A 228 3.17 9.69 16.68
N TYR A 229 2.33 9.45 15.69
CA TYR A 229 1.11 10.22 15.44
C TYR A 229 0.12 10.11 16.60
N ALA A 230 -0.08 8.91 17.15
CA ALA A 230 -0.95 8.70 18.30
C ALA A 230 -0.41 9.38 19.58
N VAL A 231 0.91 9.40 19.78
CA VAL A 231 1.52 9.95 21.02
C VAL A 231 1.73 11.45 20.92
N PHE A 232 2.18 11.99 19.79
CA PHE A 232 2.66 13.37 19.64
C PHE A 232 1.83 14.21 18.67
N GLY A 233 0.93 13.62 17.91
CA GLY A 233 0.20 14.28 16.83
C GLY A 233 -1.32 14.28 17.04
N GLY A 234 -2.02 13.36 16.37
CA GLY A 234 -3.48 13.31 16.35
C GLY A 234 -4.16 12.72 17.58
N GLY A 235 -3.41 12.12 18.52
CA GLY A 235 -3.97 11.48 19.72
C GLY A 235 -4.74 10.19 19.44
N ILE A 236 -4.62 9.61 18.24
CA ILE A 236 -5.44 8.49 17.77
C ILE A 236 -4.62 7.46 16.98
N TYR A 237 -5.01 6.19 17.09
CA TYR A 237 -4.63 5.13 16.17
C TYR A 237 -5.73 4.95 15.13
N MET A 238 -5.37 5.01 13.83
CA MET A 238 -6.32 4.85 12.73
C MET A 238 -7.04 3.50 12.75
N TYR A 239 -6.37 2.46 13.23
CA TYR A 239 -6.89 1.10 13.32
C TYR A 239 -6.75 0.58 14.75
N ASP A 240 -7.77 -0.05 15.27
CA ASP A 240 -7.81 -0.58 16.64
C ASP A 240 -6.81 -1.72 16.90
N PHE A 241 -6.29 -2.35 15.86
CA PHE A 241 -5.34 -3.46 15.97
C PHE A 241 -3.86 -3.06 15.89
N ILE A 242 -3.54 -1.79 15.56
CA ILE A 242 -2.13 -1.35 15.48
C ILE A 242 -1.59 -0.73 16.78
N ASP A 243 -2.41 -0.65 17.83
CA ASP A 243 -1.95 -0.17 19.13
C ASP A 243 -0.95 -1.17 19.74
N PRO A 244 0.33 -0.79 19.95
CA PRO A 244 1.34 -1.73 20.48
C PRO A 244 1.09 -2.12 21.94
N ARG A 245 0.17 -1.44 22.64
CA ARG A 245 -0.17 -1.70 24.05
C ARG A 245 -1.14 -2.88 24.21
N LEU A 246 -1.74 -3.35 23.12
CA LEU A 246 -2.65 -4.50 23.14
C LEU A 246 -1.96 -5.75 23.69
N ARG A 247 -2.75 -6.63 24.31
CA ARG A 247 -2.29 -7.95 24.84
C ARG A 247 -1.57 -8.77 23.77
N GLY A 248 -2.06 -8.77 22.55
CA GLY A 248 -1.48 -9.44 21.40
C GLY A 248 -0.59 -8.56 20.52
N GLY A 249 -0.17 -7.37 20.98
CA GLY A 249 0.59 -6.41 20.19
C GLY A 249 1.70 -7.03 19.33
N PRO A 250 2.68 -7.74 19.88
CA PRO A 250 3.76 -8.34 19.09
C PRO A 250 3.25 -9.31 18.01
N VAL A 251 2.27 -10.15 18.36
CA VAL A 251 1.72 -11.16 17.44
C VAL A 251 0.93 -10.49 16.30
N ILE A 252 0.13 -9.48 16.62
CA ILE A 252 -0.66 -8.73 15.61
C ILE A 252 0.28 -8.02 14.63
N HIS A 253 1.31 -7.34 15.12
CA HIS A 253 2.29 -6.66 14.26
C HIS A 253 3.04 -7.64 13.37
N LEU A 254 3.43 -8.81 13.90
CA LEU A 254 4.04 -9.86 13.09
C LEU A 254 3.08 -10.37 12.01
N ILE A 255 1.81 -10.59 12.33
CA ILE A 255 0.78 -11.01 11.34
C ILE A 255 0.63 -9.95 10.25
N LEU A 256 0.58 -8.66 10.60
CA LEU A 256 0.48 -7.58 9.60
C LEU A 256 1.67 -7.59 8.63
N LEU A 257 2.89 -7.78 9.14
CA LEU A 257 4.08 -7.86 8.29
C LEU A 257 4.09 -9.14 7.43
N LEU A 258 3.63 -10.27 7.98
CA LEU A 258 3.45 -11.50 7.19
C LEU A 258 2.39 -11.34 6.10
N LEU A 259 1.31 -10.59 6.35
CA LEU A 259 0.31 -10.28 5.33
C LEU A 259 0.89 -9.42 4.21
N ILE A 260 1.67 -8.38 4.52
CA ILE A 260 2.38 -7.59 3.50
C ILE A 260 3.25 -8.51 2.63
N SER A 261 4.04 -9.39 3.26
CA SER A 261 4.89 -10.36 2.53
C SER A 261 4.06 -11.30 1.66
N GLY A 262 2.94 -11.82 2.18
CA GLY A 262 2.05 -12.71 1.44
C GLY A 262 1.46 -12.05 0.20
N PHE A 263 0.98 -10.81 0.32
CA PHE A 263 0.46 -10.06 -0.82
C PHE A 263 1.54 -9.66 -1.83
N TYR A 264 2.75 -9.37 -1.35
CA TYR A 264 3.89 -9.20 -2.24
C TYR A 264 4.20 -10.49 -3.03
N CYS A 265 4.15 -11.65 -2.38
CA CYS A 265 4.33 -12.94 -3.06
C CYS A 265 3.22 -13.20 -4.10
N VAL A 266 2.00 -12.72 -3.89
CA VAL A 266 0.94 -12.79 -4.94
C VAL A 266 1.35 -11.95 -6.16
N ALA A 267 1.84 -10.72 -5.95
CA ALA A 267 2.36 -9.90 -7.04
C ALA A 267 3.53 -10.58 -7.78
N LEU A 268 4.45 -11.19 -7.03
CA LEU A 268 5.58 -11.94 -7.59
C LEU A 268 5.12 -13.13 -8.47
N VAL A 269 4.08 -13.85 -8.04
CA VAL A 269 3.50 -14.95 -8.84
C VAL A 269 2.85 -14.41 -10.12
N LEU A 270 2.13 -13.28 -10.04
CA LEU A 270 1.53 -12.64 -11.20
C LEU A 270 2.58 -12.12 -12.18
N ASN A 271 3.69 -11.56 -11.67
CA ASN A 271 4.84 -11.15 -12.50
C ASN A 271 5.43 -12.37 -13.22
N ALA A 272 5.78 -13.43 -12.51
CA ALA A 272 6.32 -14.65 -13.10
C ALA A 272 5.36 -15.30 -14.11
N LEU A 273 4.06 -15.19 -13.89
CA LEU A 273 3.04 -15.66 -14.84
C LEU A 273 3.02 -14.80 -16.13
N THR A 274 3.24 -13.48 -15.99
CA THR A 274 3.34 -12.54 -17.11
C THR A 274 4.60 -12.81 -17.94
N ASP A 275 5.73 -13.05 -17.29
CA ASP A 275 7.02 -13.37 -17.94
C ASP A 275 6.93 -14.70 -18.71
N TRP A 276 6.24 -15.69 -18.12
CA TRP A 276 6.01 -16.96 -18.81
C TRP A 276 5.07 -16.79 -20.02
N ASN A 277 3.96 -16.06 -19.86
CA ASN A 277 3.00 -15.78 -20.93
C ASN A 277 2.12 -14.58 -20.58
N VAL A 278 2.22 -13.52 -21.38
CA VAL A 278 1.49 -12.24 -21.12
C VAL A 278 -0.03 -12.42 -21.06
N ILE A 279 -0.60 -13.31 -21.87
CA ILE A 279 -2.06 -13.57 -21.86
C ILE A 279 -2.44 -14.26 -20.54
N ALA A 280 -1.66 -15.23 -20.09
CA ALA A 280 -1.87 -15.88 -18.80
C ALA A 280 -1.72 -14.88 -17.64
N GLY A 281 -0.71 -14.01 -17.68
CA GLY A 281 -0.52 -12.91 -16.74
C GLY A 281 -1.71 -11.95 -16.72
N ALA A 282 -2.14 -11.48 -17.89
CA ALA A 282 -3.30 -10.59 -18.01
C ALA A 282 -4.59 -11.25 -17.46
N CYS A 283 -4.82 -12.52 -17.76
CA CYS A 283 -5.93 -13.28 -17.19
C CYS A 283 -5.81 -13.42 -15.67
N GLY A 284 -4.61 -13.72 -15.16
CA GLY A 284 -4.35 -13.81 -13.72
C GLY A 284 -4.61 -12.50 -13.00
N VAL A 285 -4.11 -11.39 -13.54
CA VAL A 285 -4.36 -10.04 -13.02
C VAL A 285 -5.85 -9.70 -13.08
N ALA A 286 -6.53 -9.95 -14.20
CA ALA A 286 -7.96 -9.66 -14.34
C ALA A 286 -8.82 -10.46 -13.35
N VAL A 287 -8.58 -11.77 -13.21
CA VAL A 287 -9.28 -12.62 -12.24
C VAL A 287 -8.96 -12.20 -10.82
N GLY A 288 -7.69 -11.96 -10.50
CA GLY A 288 -7.24 -11.52 -9.17
C GLY A 288 -7.88 -10.21 -8.78
N THR A 289 -7.81 -9.18 -9.61
CA THR A 289 -8.41 -7.88 -9.34
C THR A 289 -9.94 -7.95 -9.25
N TYR A 290 -10.61 -8.64 -10.19
CA TYR A 290 -12.05 -8.81 -10.15
C TYR A 290 -12.55 -9.48 -8.87
N SER A 291 -11.78 -10.41 -8.31
CA SER A 291 -12.15 -11.14 -7.09
C SER A 291 -12.04 -10.31 -5.80
N ILE A 292 -11.23 -9.24 -5.81
CA ILE A 292 -10.96 -8.45 -4.59
C ILE A 292 -11.53 -7.02 -4.62
N VAL A 293 -11.79 -6.45 -5.81
CA VAL A 293 -12.30 -5.07 -5.94
C VAL A 293 -13.81 -4.98 -5.67
N LYS A 294 -14.24 -3.86 -5.07
CA LYS A 294 -15.65 -3.60 -4.77
C LYS A 294 -15.95 -2.10 -4.94
N PHE A 295 -16.72 -1.76 -5.98
CA PHE A 295 -17.04 -0.37 -6.32
C PHE A 295 -18.43 0.09 -5.89
N ARG A 296 -19.27 -0.80 -5.35
CA ARG A 296 -20.64 -0.49 -4.95
C ARG A 296 -21.02 -1.19 -3.66
N LYS A 297 -21.84 -0.51 -2.84
CA LYS A 297 -22.51 -1.11 -1.69
C LYS A 297 -23.39 -2.25 -2.21
N THR A 298 -23.12 -3.48 -1.79
CA THR A 298 -23.96 -4.64 -2.13
C THR A 298 -25.19 -4.70 -1.23
N SER A 299 -26.23 -5.48 -1.65
CA SER A 299 -27.45 -5.66 -0.85
C SER A 299 -27.20 -6.22 0.55
N GLU A 300 -26.09 -6.92 0.75
CA GLU A 300 -25.65 -7.43 2.07
C GLU A 300 -25.35 -6.32 3.09
N PHE A 301 -25.14 -5.08 2.61
CA PHE A 301 -24.85 -3.90 3.43
C PHE A 301 -25.94 -2.82 3.26
N ARG A 302 -27.08 -3.17 2.67
CA ARG A 302 -28.29 -2.33 2.67
C ARG A 302 -29.07 -2.66 3.93
N ASP A 303 -29.41 -1.61 4.66
CA ASP A 303 -30.20 -1.63 5.91
C ASP A 303 -31.47 -2.43 5.80
#